data_1b7ca16a03108b754cd0896e9b26af89
#
_entry.id   1b7ca16a03108b754cd0896e9b26af89
#
_cell.length_a   1.000
_cell.length_b   1.000
_cell.length_c   1.000
_cell.angle_alpha   90.00
_cell.angle_beta   90.00
_cell.angle_gamma   90.00
#
_symmetry.space_group_name_H-M   'P 1'
#
loop_
_entity.id
_entity.type
_entity.pdbx_description
1 polymer ?
#
loop_
_entity_poly.entity_id
_entity_poly.type
_entity_poly.pdbx_seq_one_letter_code
_entity_poly.pdbx_strand_id
1 'polypeptide(L)'
;MMGSVPGGYVAAIRSAQLGHKTAIIEKDKLGGICLNWGCIPTKALLKSSEVYSTIKKSEYYGVTAENVSFNFKDIIDRSRGVAKDLSQGIDYLLKKNKIDLITGDGYILDNNTVKIQSDKKETIISTNNIIISTGARPKELPGISFSEDVWSYKQAMAPDKMPKSIVVIGSGAIGIEFANFYNAIGVNVNVVELAERILPNEDEEVSEYAKAEFEKQGIKFHLGSYVDSIIKSRDNLNIELIHKNNKKRSKLNTDKVIMAVGITGNIENIGLEHNNINISDGHISTNEFMQTNVKKYLRNW
;
A
#
# COMPACT_ATOMS: atom_id res chain seq x y z
N MET A 1 21.95 0.32 -3.49
CA MET A 1 20.63 0.26 -2.84
C MET A 1 19.89 -0.93 -3.38
N MET A 2 19.33 -1.74 -2.52
CA MET A 2 18.45 -2.85 -2.89
C MET A 2 17.00 -2.41 -2.77
N GLY A 3 16.37 -2.12 -3.90
CA GLY A 3 15.03 -1.56 -4.01
C GLY A 3 15.00 -0.04 -4.15
N SER A 4 13.97 0.45 -4.84
CA SER A 4 13.76 1.85 -5.17
C SER A 4 12.49 2.44 -4.52
N VAL A 5 12.05 1.92 -3.36
CA VAL A 5 11.00 2.58 -2.57
C VAL A 5 11.43 4.00 -2.17
N PRO A 6 10.55 4.87 -1.65
CA PRO A 6 10.91 6.25 -1.31
C PRO A 6 12.22 6.39 -0.55
N GLY A 7 12.48 5.55 0.46
CA GLY A 7 13.75 5.53 1.15
C GLY A 7 14.94 5.19 0.24
N GLY A 8 14.79 4.22 -0.66
CA GLY A 8 15.86 3.76 -1.55
C GLY A 8 16.30 4.78 -2.58
N TYR A 9 15.37 5.33 -3.39
CA TYR A 9 15.76 6.31 -4.40
C TYR A 9 16.22 7.64 -3.80
N VAL A 10 15.62 8.09 -2.69
CA VAL A 10 16.06 9.31 -2.00
C VAL A 10 17.47 9.15 -1.45
N ALA A 11 17.76 8.02 -0.77
CA ALA A 11 19.09 7.71 -0.27
C ALA A 11 20.11 7.60 -1.42
N ALA A 12 19.74 7.00 -2.56
CA ALA A 12 20.62 6.88 -3.72
C ALA A 12 20.98 8.24 -4.31
N ILE A 13 19.98 9.11 -4.50
CA ILE A 13 20.21 10.47 -5.00
C ILE A 13 21.12 11.23 -4.04
N ARG A 14 20.85 11.17 -2.74
CA ARG A 14 21.66 11.85 -1.75
C ARG A 14 23.08 11.31 -1.68
N SER A 15 23.26 10.00 -1.74
CA SER A 15 24.58 9.34 -1.81
C SER A 15 25.40 9.83 -3.01
N ALA A 16 24.79 9.86 -4.19
CA ALA A 16 25.44 10.37 -5.40
C ALA A 16 25.82 11.87 -5.30
N GLN A 17 24.93 12.70 -4.73
CA GLN A 17 25.21 14.12 -4.49
C GLN A 17 26.39 14.35 -3.51
N LEU A 18 26.62 13.40 -2.60
CA LEU A 18 27.76 13.41 -1.68
C LEU A 18 29.05 12.85 -2.34
N GLY A 19 29.03 12.54 -3.63
CA GLY A 19 30.19 12.07 -4.39
C GLY A 19 30.42 10.55 -4.38
N HIS A 20 29.49 9.76 -3.84
CA HIS A 20 29.63 8.32 -3.84
C HIS A 20 29.16 7.71 -5.17
N LYS A 21 29.92 6.72 -5.68
CA LYS A 21 29.45 5.87 -6.79
C LYS A 21 28.28 5.03 -6.29
N THR A 22 27.13 5.18 -6.90
CA THR A 22 25.87 4.64 -6.39
C THR A 22 25.14 3.83 -7.46
N ALA A 23 24.57 2.69 -7.07
CA ALA A 23 23.68 1.89 -7.89
C ALA A 23 22.37 1.56 -7.15
N ILE A 24 21.28 1.44 -7.89
CA ILE A 24 19.99 0.90 -7.43
C ILE A 24 19.72 -0.40 -8.15
N ILE A 25 19.33 -1.43 -7.42
CA ILE A 25 18.80 -2.68 -7.94
C ILE A 25 17.29 -2.66 -7.76
N GLU A 26 16.51 -2.75 -8.84
CA GLU A 26 15.06 -2.76 -8.80
C GLU A 26 14.51 -3.83 -9.75
N LYS A 27 13.57 -4.61 -9.28
CA LYS A 27 12.96 -5.71 -10.04
C LYS A 27 11.65 -5.35 -10.74
N ASP A 28 10.98 -4.30 -10.28
CA ASP A 28 9.67 -3.86 -10.81
C ASP A 28 9.77 -2.36 -11.20
N LYS A 29 8.87 -1.56 -10.74
CA LYS A 29 8.78 -0.13 -11.09
C LYS A 29 9.48 0.73 -10.05
N LEU A 30 10.19 1.75 -10.54
CA LEU A 30 10.80 2.76 -9.67
C LEU A 30 9.76 3.45 -8.77
N GLY A 31 10.16 3.69 -7.51
CA GLY A 31 9.32 4.34 -6.52
C GLY A 31 8.54 3.39 -5.60
N GLY A 32 8.59 2.07 -5.87
CA GLY A 32 7.99 1.05 -5.03
C GLY A 32 6.46 1.19 -4.88
N ILE A 33 5.92 0.68 -3.77
CA ILE A 33 4.48 0.69 -3.51
C ILE A 33 3.92 2.11 -3.42
N CYS A 34 4.56 3.01 -2.67
CA CYS A 34 4.02 4.34 -2.40
C CYS A 34 3.70 5.10 -3.70
N LEU A 35 4.60 5.09 -4.68
CA LEU A 35 4.37 5.77 -5.96
C LEU A 35 3.44 5.01 -6.89
N ASN A 36 3.57 3.69 -6.93
CA ASN A 36 2.88 2.89 -7.96
C ASN A 36 1.54 2.31 -7.49
N TRP A 37 1.41 1.96 -6.22
CA TRP A 37 0.28 1.19 -5.68
C TRP A 37 -0.15 1.62 -4.28
N GLY A 38 0.20 2.83 -3.84
CA GLY A 38 -0.07 3.32 -2.49
C GLY A 38 -0.41 4.80 -2.47
N CYS A 39 0.41 5.58 -1.76
CA CYS A 39 0.16 6.98 -1.41
C CYS A 39 -0.30 7.83 -2.59
N ILE A 40 0.45 7.82 -3.67
CA ILE A 40 0.24 8.75 -4.80
C ILE A 40 -1.04 8.44 -5.57
N PRO A 41 -1.23 7.22 -6.13
CA PRO A 41 -2.45 6.93 -6.86
C PRO A 41 -3.69 6.93 -5.97
N THR A 42 -3.59 6.57 -4.69
CA THR A 42 -4.73 6.68 -3.75
C THR A 42 -5.15 8.14 -3.57
N LYS A 43 -4.21 9.07 -3.36
CA LYS A 43 -4.54 10.51 -3.28
C LYS A 43 -5.11 11.05 -4.57
N ALA A 44 -4.68 10.52 -5.73
CA ALA A 44 -5.28 10.87 -7.02
C ALA A 44 -6.74 10.37 -7.14
N LEU A 45 -7.05 9.16 -6.64
CA LEU A 45 -8.42 8.62 -6.55
C LEU A 45 -9.29 9.46 -5.62
N LEU A 46 -8.79 9.72 -4.40
CA LEU A 46 -9.49 10.54 -3.40
C LEU A 46 -9.78 11.95 -3.93
N LYS A 47 -8.83 12.57 -4.64
CA LYS A 47 -9.07 13.89 -5.23
C LYS A 47 -10.17 13.87 -6.30
N SER A 48 -10.24 12.82 -7.10
CA SER A 48 -11.32 12.68 -8.09
C SER A 48 -12.69 12.50 -7.41
N SER A 49 -12.79 11.68 -6.37
CA SER A 49 -14.03 11.49 -5.61
C SER A 49 -14.42 12.73 -4.79
N GLU A 50 -13.46 13.48 -4.26
CA GLU A 50 -13.67 14.77 -3.59
C GLU A 50 -14.31 15.79 -4.55
N VAL A 51 -13.73 15.94 -5.77
CA VAL A 51 -14.28 16.82 -6.79
C VAL A 51 -15.72 16.45 -7.13
N TYR A 52 -16.00 15.17 -7.35
CA TYR A 52 -17.36 14.69 -7.60
C TYR A 52 -18.31 15.01 -6.45
N SER A 53 -17.90 14.73 -5.21
CA SER A 53 -18.71 15.02 -4.01
C SER A 53 -18.94 16.51 -3.81
N THR A 54 -17.94 17.35 -4.09
CA THR A 54 -18.04 18.82 -4.00
C THR A 54 -19.04 19.35 -5.02
N ILE A 55 -19.00 18.87 -6.26
CA ILE A 55 -19.95 19.28 -7.30
C ILE A 55 -21.37 18.85 -6.93
N LYS A 56 -21.56 17.65 -6.41
CA LYS A 56 -22.90 17.18 -5.93
C LYS A 56 -23.45 17.99 -4.78
N LYS A 57 -22.61 18.64 -4.00
CA LYS A 57 -22.99 19.51 -2.87
C LYS A 57 -22.85 20.99 -3.19
N SER A 58 -22.69 21.35 -4.46
CA SER A 58 -22.36 22.72 -4.90
C SER A 58 -23.46 23.74 -4.53
N GLU A 59 -24.72 23.33 -4.43
CA GLU A 59 -25.80 24.19 -3.99
C GLU A 59 -25.57 24.80 -2.60
N TYR A 60 -24.92 24.07 -1.70
CA TYR A 60 -24.50 24.59 -0.39
C TYR A 60 -23.62 25.85 -0.51
N TYR A 61 -22.87 25.96 -1.59
CA TYR A 61 -22.01 27.09 -1.92
C TYR A 61 -22.63 28.10 -2.86
N GLY A 62 -23.97 27.97 -3.13
CA GLY A 62 -24.66 28.83 -4.07
C GLY A 62 -24.34 28.58 -5.56
N VAL A 63 -23.75 27.44 -5.87
CA VAL A 63 -23.38 27.04 -7.25
C VAL A 63 -24.29 25.93 -7.71
N THR A 64 -24.99 26.14 -8.84
CA THR A 64 -25.85 25.12 -9.46
C THR A 64 -25.03 24.30 -10.44
N ALA A 65 -25.12 22.97 -10.36
CA ALA A 65 -24.53 22.03 -11.32
C ALA A 65 -25.59 20.98 -11.70
N GLU A 66 -25.81 20.80 -12.99
CA GLU A 66 -26.78 19.85 -13.52
C GLU A 66 -26.09 18.65 -14.20
N ASN A 67 -26.77 17.51 -14.22
CA ASN A 67 -26.32 16.29 -14.92
C ASN A 67 -24.92 15.80 -14.49
N VAL A 68 -24.61 15.93 -13.20
CA VAL A 68 -23.29 15.55 -12.67
C VAL A 68 -23.12 14.03 -12.69
N SER A 69 -22.15 13.56 -13.46
CA SER A 69 -21.80 12.15 -13.60
C SER A 69 -20.28 11.98 -13.55
N PHE A 70 -19.81 10.75 -13.48
CA PHE A 70 -18.40 10.41 -13.58
C PHE A 70 -18.19 9.17 -14.46
N ASN A 71 -17.02 9.05 -15.02
CA ASN A 71 -16.55 7.81 -15.67
C ASN A 71 -15.54 7.13 -14.73
N PHE A 72 -15.89 5.96 -14.22
CA PHE A 72 -15.05 5.23 -13.28
C PHE A 72 -13.68 4.87 -13.89
N LYS A 73 -13.67 4.43 -15.17
CA LYS A 73 -12.43 4.09 -15.85
C LYS A 73 -11.49 5.30 -15.97
N ASP A 74 -12.02 6.48 -16.28
CA ASP A 74 -11.20 7.69 -16.40
C ASP A 74 -10.60 8.13 -15.05
N ILE A 75 -11.33 7.91 -13.95
CA ILE A 75 -10.79 8.13 -12.59
C ILE A 75 -9.60 7.19 -12.33
N ILE A 76 -9.75 5.90 -12.66
CA ILE A 76 -8.68 4.92 -12.51
C ILE A 76 -7.49 5.28 -13.42
N ASP A 77 -7.74 5.51 -14.71
CA ASP A 77 -6.69 5.84 -15.68
C ASP A 77 -5.90 7.10 -15.27
N ARG A 78 -6.59 8.14 -14.77
CA ARG A 78 -5.95 9.32 -14.21
C ARG A 78 -5.01 8.97 -13.06
N SER A 79 -5.45 8.15 -12.12
CA SER A 79 -4.61 7.75 -10.99
C SER A 79 -3.37 6.97 -11.43
N ARG A 80 -3.52 6.11 -12.43
CA ARG A 80 -2.40 5.36 -13.05
C ARG A 80 -1.46 6.26 -13.82
N GLY A 81 -1.99 7.28 -14.52
CA GLY A 81 -1.20 8.31 -15.20
C GLY A 81 -0.30 9.07 -14.22
N VAL A 82 -0.85 9.57 -13.12
CA VAL A 82 -0.09 10.28 -12.07
C VAL A 82 1.05 9.41 -11.50
N ALA A 83 0.77 8.13 -11.23
CA ALA A 83 1.79 7.20 -10.76
C ALA A 83 2.91 6.99 -11.78
N LYS A 84 2.56 6.86 -13.06
CA LYS A 84 3.51 6.69 -14.17
C LYS A 84 4.42 7.91 -14.32
N ASP A 85 3.85 9.11 -14.30
CA ASP A 85 4.60 10.35 -14.48
C ASP A 85 5.65 10.54 -13.37
N LEU A 86 5.27 10.25 -12.12
CA LEU A 86 6.21 10.35 -10.99
C LEU A 86 7.28 9.25 -11.02
N SER A 87 6.95 8.03 -11.44
CA SER A 87 7.95 6.97 -11.64
C SER A 87 8.97 7.34 -12.73
N GLN A 88 8.52 7.96 -13.82
CA GLN A 88 9.40 8.52 -14.85
C GLN A 88 10.26 9.68 -14.32
N GLY A 89 9.71 10.50 -13.43
CA GLY A 89 10.47 11.56 -12.74
C GLY A 89 11.62 11.00 -11.92
N ILE A 90 11.44 9.85 -11.26
CA ILE A 90 12.54 9.18 -10.55
C ILE A 90 13.62 8.71 -11.54
N ASP A 91 13.24 8.06 -12.64
CA ASP A 91 14.20 7.63 -13.67
C ASP A 91 15.06 8.81 -14.17
N TYR A 92 14.41 9.95 -14.45
CA TYR A 92 15.12 11.17 -14.81
C TYR A 92 16.10 11.63 -13.71
N LEU A 93 15.69 11.60 -12.44
CA LEU A 93 16.55 12.01 -11.32
C LEU A 93 17.73 11.05 -11.13
N LEU A 94 17.54 9.76 -11.31
CA LEU A 94 18.64 8.78 -11.25
C LEU A 94 19.67 9.05 -12.35
N LYS A 95 19.22 9.26 -13.59
CA LYS A 95 20.09 9.61 -14.74
C LYS A 95 20.82 10.92 -14.51
N LYS A 96 20.12 11.96 -14.05
CA LYS A 96 20.70 13.28 -13.74
C LYS A 96 21.83 13.18 -12.72
N ASN A 97 21.69 12.32 -11.71
CA ASN A 97 22.68 12.11 -10.66
C ASN A 97 23.69 11.00 -10.99
N LYS A 98 23.68 10.46 -12.22
CA LYS A 98 24.61 9.40 -12.69
C LYS A 98 24.57 8.14 -11.81
N ILE A 99 23.38 7.75 -11.37
CA ILE A 99 23.14 6.55 -10.58
C ILE A 99 22.88 5.39 -11.52
N ASP A 100 23.58 4.30 -11.35
CA ASP A 100 23.40 3.08 -12.14
C ASP A 100 22.09 2.38 -11.71
N LEU A 101 21.13 2.24 -12.63
CA LEU A 101 19.93 1.43 -12.42
C LEU A 101 20.16 0.03 -12.99
N ILE A 102 20.06 -0.99 -12.14
CA ILE A 102 20.24 -2.39 -12.51
C ILE A 102 18.91 -3.12 -12.26
N THR A 103 18.30 -3.61 -13.34
CA THR A 103 17.02 -4.32 -13.25
C THR A 103 17.23 -5.78 -12.88
N GLY A 104 16.57 -6.26 -11.83
CA GLY A 104 16.60 -7.64 -11.39
C GLY A 104 16.36 -7.82 -9.88
N ASP A 105 16.28 -9.07 -9.47
CA ASP A 105 16.21 -9.47 -8.06
C ASP A 105 17.61 -9.47 -7.45
N GLY A 106 17.81 -8.67 -6.41
CA GLY A 106 19.07 -8.57 -5.69
C GLY A 106 19.16 -9.59 -4.55
N TYR A 107 20.31 -10.26 -4.43
CA TYR A 107 20.63 -11.19 -3.36
C TYR A 107 21.99 -10.86 -2.74
N ILE A 108 22.07 -10.69 -1.44
CA ILE A 108 23.30 -10.39 -0.70
C ILE A 108 24.07 -11.70 -0.51
N LEU A 109 25.21 -11.82 -1.18
CA LEU A 109 26.10 -12.97 -1.01
C LEU A 109 26.95 -12.86 0.24
N ASP A 110 27.53 -11.68 0.47
CA ASP A 110 28.35 -11.34 1.61
C ASP A 110 28.36 -9.82 1.87
N ASN A 111 29.17 -9.37 2.83
CA ASN A 111 29.28 -7.99 3.26
C ASN A 111 29.67 -6.98 2.17
N ASN A 112 30.11 -7.43 1.02
CA ASN A 112 30.59 -6.57 -0.06
C ASN A 112 30.08 -6.97 -1.45
N THR A 113 29.29 -8.05 -1.54
CA THR A 113 28.92 -8.64 -2.82
C THR A 113 27.41 -8.84 -2.92
N VAL A 114 26.84 -8.31 -3.99
CA VAL A 114 25.43 -8.51 -4.32
C VAL A 114 25.33 -9.19 -5.68
N LYS A 115 24.60 -10.30 -5.70
CA LYS A 115 24.18 -10.98 -6.91
C LYS A 115 22.85 -10.40 -7.39
N ILE A 116 22.73 -10.19 -8.68
CA ILE A 116 21.51 -9.66 -9.31
C ILE A 116 21.09 -10.66 -10.39
N GLN A 117 19.87 -11.17 -10.23
CA GLN A 117 19.25 -12.07 -11.19
C GLN A 117 18.21 -11.33 -12.00
N SER A 118 18.42 -11.22 -13.30
CA SER A 118 17.40 -10.82 -14.26
C SER A 118 16.98 -12.00 -15.14
N ASP A 119 15.92 -11.85 -15.93
CA ASP A 119 15.44 -12.90 -16.86
C ASP A 119 16.52 -13.36 -17.86
N LYS A 120 17.50 -12.51 -18.14
CA LYS A 120 18.50 -12.71 -19.20
C LYS A 120 19.91 -12.93 -18.69
N LYS A 121 20.22 -12.57 -17.44
CA LYS A 121 21.61 -12.51 -16.99
C LYS A 121 21.70 -12.51 -15.47
N GLU A 122 22.70 -13.24 -14.98
CA GLU A 122 23.22 -13.05 -13.63
C GLU A 122 24.38 -12.04 -13.66
N THR A 123 24.36 -11.10 -12.72
CA THR A 123 25.41 -10.08 -12.57
C THR A 123 25.83 -10.03 -11.11
N ILE A 124 27.12 -9.95 -10.86
CA ILE A 124 27.68 -9.79 -9.51
C ILE A 124 28.34 -8.42 -9.44
N ILE A 125 28.01 -7.67 -8.41
CA ILE A 125 28.62 -6.36 -8.14
C ILE A 125 29.26 -6.34 -6.76
N SER A 126 30.38 -5.61 -6.64
CA SER A 126 31.03 -5.33 -5.37
C SER A 126 30.68 -3.94 -4.87
N THR A 127 30.48 -3.80 -3.56
CA THR A 127 30.14 -2.54 -2.93
C THR A 127 30.71 -2.45 -1.51
N ASN A 128 30.94 -1.23 -1.04
CA ASN A 128 31.42 -1.00 0.32
C ASN A 128 30.29 -1.01 1.35
N ASN A 129 29.07 -0.58 0.96
CA ASN A 129 27.91 -0.50 1.83
C ASN A 129 26.65 -0.93 1.07
N ILE A 130 25.70 -1.52 1.77
CA ILE A 130 24.41 -1.94 1.22
C ILE A 130 23.31 -1.26 2.02
N ILE A 131 22.39 -0.57 1.32
CA ILE A 131 21.15 -0.07 1.90
C ILE A 131 20.02 -0.94 1.40
N ILE A 132 19.32 -1.59 2.33
CA ILE A 132 18.22 -2.49 2.05
C ILE A 132 16.92 -1.67 2.08
N SER A 133 16.28 -1.53 0.92
CA SER A 133 15.07 -0.73 0.69
C SER A 133 14.08 -1.53 -0.16
N THR A 134 13.89 -2.80 0.18
CA THR A 134 13.08 -3.76 -0.57
C THR A 134 11.59 -3.55 -0.42
N GLY A 135 11.17 -2.63 0.45
CA GLY A 135 9.77 -2.28 0.66
C GLY A 135 8.99 -3.35 1.42
N ALA A 136 7.69 -3.33 1.22
CA ALA A 136 6.76 -4.20 1.92
C ALA A 136 5.66 -4.70 0.96
N ARG A 137 4.84 -5.64 1.45
CA ARG A 137 3.68 -6.19 0.74
C ARG A 137 2.48 -6.28 1.70
N PRO A 138 1.24 -6.41 1.19
CA PRO A 138 0.08 -6.55 2.06
C PRO A 138 0.13 -7.88 2.79
N LYS A 139 -0.38 -7.87 4.04
CA LYS A 139 -0.59 -9.10 4.82
C LYS A 139 -1.89 -9.77 4.40
N GLU A 140 -1.89 -11.11 4.44
CA GLU A 140 -3.10 -11.92 4.40
C GLU A 140 -3.54 -12.29 5.82
N LEU A 141 -4.84 -12.55 5.98
CA LEU A 141 -5.37 -13.13 7.20
C LEU A 141 -5.18 -14.65 7.18
N PRO A 142 -4.97 -15.30 8.33
CA PRO A 142 -4.92 -16.75 8.39
C PRO A 142 -6.18 -17.39 7.76
N GLY A 143 -5.98 -18.25 6.77
CA GLY A 143 -7.06 -18.93 6.06
C GLY A 143 -7.83 -18.10 5.02
N ILE A 144 -7.46 -16.83 4.80
CA ILE A 144 -8.10 -15.97 3.80
C ILE A 144 -6.99 -15.36 2.93
N SER A 145 -6.90 -15.82 1.69
CA SER A 145 -5.90 -15.34 0.72
C SER A 145 -6.49 -14.37 -0.29
N PHE A 146 -5.62 -13.56 -0.92
CA PHE A 146 -6.00 -12.70 -2.03
C PHE A 146 -6.50 -13.52 -3.21
N SER A 147 -7.51 -12.99 -3.88
CA SER A 147 -8.16 -13.63 -5.03
C SER A 147 -8.80 -12.59 -5.95
N GLU A 148 -9.53 -13.03 -6.95
CA GLU A 148 -10.38 -12.16 -7.80
C GLU A 148 -11.44 -11.39 -6.99
N ASP A 149 -11.89 -11.95 -5.86
CA ASP A 149 -12.96 -11.37 -5.05
C ASP A 149 -12.47 -10.78 -3.72
N VAL A 150 -11.29 -11.20 -3.25
CA VAL A 150 -10.61 -10.67 -2.05
C VAL A 150 -9.38 -9.90 -2.48
N TRP A 151 -9.50 -8.60 -2.50
CA TRP A 151 -8.53 -7.69 -3.09
C TRP A 151 -7.45 -7.22 -2.11
N SER A 152 -6.23 -7.12 -2.58
CA SER A 152 -5.20 -6.26 -1.99
C SER A 152 -5.41 -4.82 -2.47
N TYR A 153 -4.55 -3.91 -2.00
CA TYR A 153 -4.53 -2.53 -2.50
C TYR A 153 -4.34 -2.44 -4.02
N LYS A 154 -3.66 -3.40 -4.66
CA LYS A 154 -3.44 -3.38 -6.13
C LYS A 154 -4.74 -3.51 -6.90
N GLN A 155 -5.54 -4.53 -6.58
CA GLN A 155 -6.83 -4.73 -7.22
C GLN A 155 -7.83 -3.63 -6.83
N ALA A 156 -7.83 -3.21 -5.56
CA ALA A 156 -8.70 -2.13 -5.08
C ALA A 156 -8.42 -0.79 -5.74
N MET A 157 -7.17 -0.55 -6.17
CA MET A 157 -6.76 0.71 -6.80
C MET A 157 -7.05 0.78 -8.30
N ALA A 158 -7.13 -0.36 -8.97
CA ALA A 158 -7.31 -0.45 -10.41
C ALA A 158 -8.18 -1.66 -10.78
N PRO A 159 -9.44 -1.71 -10.32
CA PRO A 159 -10.33 -2.79 -10.71
C PRO A 159 -10.90 -2.55 -12.11
N ASP A 160 -11.20 -3.63 -12.83
CA ASP A 160 -11.81 -3.55 -14.17
C ASP A 160 -13.22 -2.98 -14.15
N LYS A 161 -13.96 -3.24 -13.07
CA LYS A 161 -15.34 -2.79 -12.87
C LYS A 161 -15.56 -2.24 -11.48
N MET A 162 -16.39 -1.22 -11.38
CA MET A 162 -16.82 -0.68 -10.10
C MET A 162 -17.75 -1.68 -9.39
N PRO A 163 -17.45 -2.12 -8.17
CA PRO A 163 -18.34 -2.97 -7.39
C PRO A 163 -19.56 -2.16 -6.91
N LYS A 164 -20.67 -2.83 -6.60
CA LYS A 164 -21.84 -2.19 -5.98
C LYS A 164 -21.71 -2.12 -4.46
N SER A 165 -20.97 -3.07 -3.89
CA SER A 165 -20.73 -3.16 -2.46
C SER A 165 -19.32 -3.71 -2.17
N ILE A 166 -18.73 -3.21 -1.08
CA ILE A 166 -17.45 -3.71 -0.58
C ILE A 166 -17.46 -3.86 0.94
N VAL A 167 -16.71 -4.85 1.41
CA VAL A 167 -16.29 -4.94 2.81
C VAL A 167 -14.80 -4.67 2.87
N VAL A 168 -14.40 -3.68 3.65
CA VAL A 168 -12.99 -3.38 3.94
C VAL A 168 -12.63 -4.01 5.28
N ILE A 169 -11.62 -4.87 5.31
CA ILE A 169 -11.10 -5.49 6.53
C ILE A 169 -9.88 -4.72 6.99
N GLY A 170 -9.99 -4.07 8.14
CA GLY A 170 -8.98 -3.16 8.71
C GLY A 170 -9.34 -1.70 8.46
N SER A 171 -9.27 -0.90 9.52
CA SER A 171 -9.58 0.53 9.53
C SER A 171 -8.37 1.43 9.76
N GLY A 172 -7.17 0.94 9.47
CA GLY A 172 -5.98 1.79 9.35
C GLY A 172 -6.06 2.73 8.15
N ALA A 173 -5.05 3.55 7.94
CA ALA A 173 -5.02 4.57 6.89
C ALA A 173 -5.41 4.01 5.50
N ILE A 174 -4.85 2.86 5.10
CA ILE A 174 -5.15 2.22 3.81
C ILE A 174 -6.64 1.86 3.69
N GLY A 175 -7.20 1.21 4.73
CA GLY A 175 -8.60 0.78 4.72
C GLY A 175 -9.57 1.95 4.67
N ILE A 176 -9.33 2.98 5.46
CA ILE A 176 -10.17 4.20 5.52
C ILE A 176 -10.10 4.98 4.21
N GLU A 177 -8.93 5.11 3.58
CA GLU A 177 -8.82 5.80 2.29
C GLU A 177 -9.60 5.09 1.18
N PHE A 178 -9.53 3.77 1.08
CA PHE A 178 -10.35 3.01 0.13
C PHE A 178 -11.85 3.08 0.48
N ALA A 179 -12.20 2.95 1.75
CA ALA A 179 -13.59 3.07 2.20
C ALA A 179 -14.19 4.43 1.80
N ASN A 180 -13.44 5.52 2.04
CA ASN A 180 -13.86 6.87 1.66
C ASN A 180 -13.97 7.03 0.13
N PHE A 181 -12.97 6.60 -0.63
CA PHE A 181 -12.99 6.68 -2.09
C PHE A 181 -14.23 6.00 -2.68
N TYR A 182 -14.44 4.73 -2.34
CA TYR A 182 -15.54 3.95 -2.89
C TYR A 182 -16.91 4.47 -2.43
N ASN A 183 -17.04 4.85 -1.16
CA ASN A 183 -18.28 5.43 -0.65
C ASN A 183 -18.64 6.75 -1.36
N ALA A 184 -17.67 7.62 -1.57
CA ALA A 184 -17.88 8.92 -2.22
C ALA A 184 -18.36 8.81 -3.67
N ILE A 185 -18.06 7.72 -4.35
CA ILE A 185 -18.55 7.42 -5.71
C ILE A 185 -19.80 6.51 -5.73
N GLY A 186 -20.41 6.24 -4.57
CA GLY A 186 -21.71 5.58 -4.45
C GLY A 186 -21.68 4.07 -4.22
N VAL A 187 -20.53 3.49 -3.88
CA VAL A 187 -20.43 2.08 -3.48
C VAL A 187 -20.90 1.92 -2.03
N ASN A 188 -21.64 0.86 -1.74
CA ASN A 188 -22.05 0.54 -0.36
C ASN A 188 -20.85 -0.05 0.41
N VAL A 189 -20.39 0.64 1.45
CA VAL A 189 -19.16 0.31 2.15
C VAL A 189 -19.43 -0.12 3.60
N ASN A 190 -18.91 -1.28 3.97
CA ASN A 190 -18.81 -1.74 5.35
C ASN A 190 -17.32 -1.89 5.70
N VAL A 191 -16.91 -1.42 6.87
CA VAL A 191 -15.56 -1.56 7.42
C VAL A 191 -15.60 -2.45 8.64
N VAL A 192 -14.79 -3.51 8.65
CA VAL A 192 -14.64 -4.44 9.78
C VAL A 192 -13.29 -4.19 10.44
N GLU A 193 -13.33 -3.93 11.76
CA GLU A 193 -12.12 -3.62 12.54
C GLU A 193 -12.10 -4.42 13.85
N LEU A 194 -10.97 -5.02 14.13
CA LEU A 194 -10.73 -5.78 15.37
C LEU A 194 -10.63 -4.88 16.61
N ALA A 195 -10.11 -3.67 16.45
CA ALA A 195 -10.04 -2.67 17.51
C ALA A 195 -11.43 -2.07 17.79
N GLU A 196 -11.58 -1.45 18.96
CA GLU A 196 -12.83 -0.77 19.35
C GLU A 196 -12.99 0.62 18.71
N ARG A 197 -11.97 1.08 17.96
CA ARG A 197 -11.99 2.37 17.24
C ARG A 197 -11.35 2.23 15.87
N ILE A 198 -11.72 3.10 14.94
CA ILE A 198 -11.02 3.23 13.65
C ILE A 198 -9.68 3.95 13.85
N LEU A 199 -8.78 3.86 12.85
CA LEU A 199 -7.47 4.52 12.90
C LEU A 199 -6.76 4.29 14.25
N PRO A 200 -6.57 3.04 14.68
CA PRO A 200 -6.19 2.72 16.06
C PRO A 200 -4.84 3.30 16.51
N ASN A 201 -4.00 3.71 15.54
CA ASN A 201 -2.69 4.32 15.80
C ASN A 201 -2.75 5.86 15.93
N GLU A 202 -3.90 6.46 15.66
CA GLU A 202 -4.10 7.90 15.76
C GLU A 202 -4.64 8.28 17.14
N ASP A 203 -4.67 9.57 17.41
CA ASP A 203 -5.29 10.13 18.61
C ASP A 203 -6.77 9.72 18.70
N GLU A 204 -7.26 9.52 19.93
CA GLU A 204 -8.61 9.01 20.18
C GLU A 204 -9.69 9.98 19.72
N GLU A 205 -9.52 11.27 20.01
CA GLU A 205 -10.48 12.31 19.59
C GLU A 205 -10.53 12.43 18.06
N VAL A 206 -9.36 12.31 17.39
CA VAL A 206 -9.27 12.28 15.93
C VAL A 206 -10.01 11.06 15.36
N SER A 207 -9.84 9.91 15.97
CA SER A 207 -10.49 8.66 15.55
C SER A 207 -12.01 8.73 15.69
N GLU A 208 -12.51 9.25 16.83
CA GLU A 208 -13.93 9.43 17.08
C GLU A 208 -14.57 10.44 16.12
N TYR A 209 -13.92 11.59 15.93
CA TYR A 209 -14.38 12.60 14.99
C TYR A 209 -14.44 12.05 13.55
N ALA A 210 -13.37 11.40 13.11
CA ALA A 210 -13.32 10.81 11.77
C ALA A 210 -14.40 9.74 11.57
N LYS A 211 -14.63 8.88 12.58
CA LYS A 211 -15.69 7.87 12.53
C LYS A 211 -17.06 8.52 12.35
N ALA A 212 -17.38 9.52 13.16
CA ALA A 212 -18.66 10.22 13.10
C ALA A 212 -18.89 10.87 11.71
N GLU A 213 -17.86 11.47 11.11
CA GLU A 213 -17.96 12.08 9.78
C GLU A 213 -18.13 11.04 8.66
N PHE A 214 -17.45 9.91 8.74
CA PHE A 214 -17.61 8.82 7.77
C PHE A 214 -18.98 8.13 7.89
N GLU A 215 -19.51 7.96 9.11
CA GLU A 215 -20.86 7.42 9.33
C GLU A 215 -21.94 8.34 8.75
N LYS A 216 -21.81 9.67 8.90
CA LYS A 216 -22.69 10.65 8.23
C LYS A 216 -22.65 10.54 6.70
N GLN A 217 -21.52 10.12 6.14
CA GLN A 217 -21.37 9.89 4.71
C GLN A 217 -21.93 8.54 4.26
N GLY A 218 -22.33 7.65 5.19
CA GLY A 218 -22.96 6.36 4.90
C GLY A 218 -22.07 5.14 5.04
N ILE A 219 -20.81 5.29 5.47
CA ILE A 219 -19.94 4.14 5.78
C ILE A 219 -20.41 3.47 7.06
N LYS A 220 -20.48 2.14 7.05
CA LYS A 220 -20.87 1.34 8.23
C LYS A 220 -19.64 0.70 8.86
N PHE A 221 -19.47 0.87 10.17
CA PHE A 221 -18.37 0.30 10.93
C PHE A 221 -18.81 -0.88 11.81
N HIS A 222 -18.07 -1.96 11.78
CA HIS A 222 -18.20 -3.17 12.60
C HIS A 222 -16.95 -3.29 13.47
N LEU A 223 -16.89 -2.49 14.54
CA LEU A 223 -15.76 -2.44 15.48
C LEU A 223 -15.77 -3.63 16.44
N GLY A 224 -14.63 -3.93 17.04
CA GLY A 224 -14.45 -5.07 17.94
C GLY A 224 -14.75 -6.41 17.28
N SER A 225 -14.69 -6.48 15.96
CA SER A 225 -15.10 -7.64 15.17
C SER A 225 -14.01 -8.11 14.22
N TYR A 226 -13.97 -9.40 13.98
CA TYR A 226 -13.08 -10.00 12.98
C TYR A 226 -13.84 -10.89 12.00
N VAL A 227 -13.25 -11.10 10.84
CA VAL A 227 -13.78 -12.00 9.82
C VAL A 227 -13.39 -13.42 10.18
N ASP A 228 -14.37 -14.30 10.33
CA ASP A 228 -14.21 -15.71 10.61
C ASP A 228 -14.07 -16.51 9.29
N SER A 229 -14.93 -16.19 8.31
CA SER A 229 -14.90 -16.82 7.00
C SER A 229 -15.44 -15.94 5.90
N ILE A 230 -15.00 -16.20 4.67
CA ILE A 230 -15.52 -15.62 3.43
C ILE A 230 -15.92 -16.74 2.50
N ILE A 231 -17.21 -16.84 2.18
CA ILE A 231 -17.76 -17.91 1.36
C ILE A 231 -18.36 -17.31 0.10
N LYS A 232 -17.87 -17.74 -1.07
CA LYS A 232 -18.43 -17.33 -2.37
C LYS A 232 -19.80 -17.98 -2.59
N SER A 233 -20.79 -17.17 -2.96
CA SER A 233 -22.15 -17.62 -3.27
C SER A 233 -22.59 -16.99 -4.60
N ARG A 234 -22.59 -17.73 -5.67
CA ARG A 234 -22.90 -17.25 -7.04
C ARG A 234 -22.16 -15.95 -7.36
N ASP A 235 -22.83 -14.81 -7.26
CA ASP A 235 -22.31 -13.51 -7.64
C ASP A 235 -21.79 -12.66 -6.46
N ASN A 236 -21.94 -13.14 -5.21
CA ASN A 236 -21.64 -12.39 -3.99
C ASN A 236 -20.76 -13.18 -3.03
N LEU A 237 -20.17 -12.46 -2.07
CA LEU A 237 -19.46 -13.02 -0.93
C LEU A 237 -20.30 -12.92 0.34
N ASN A 238 -20.45 -14.02 1.04
CA ASN A 238 -21.01 -14.08 2.39
C ASN A 238 -19.85 -14.05 3.38
N ILE A 239 -19.82 -13.03 4.23
CA ILE A 239 -18.78 -12.81 5.21
C ILE A 239 -19.36 -13.07 6.59
N GLU A 240 -18.80 -14.00 7.33
CA GLU A 240 -19.13 -14.23 8.72
C GLU A 240 -18.22 -13.40 9.62
N LEU A 241 -18.82 -12.64 10.52
CA LEU A 241 -18.13 -11.83 11.52
C LEU A 241 -18.35 -12.38 12.91
N ILE A 242 -17.33 -12.30 13.73
CA ILE A 242 -17.41 -12.61 15.17
C ILE A 242 -16.96 -11.39 15.96
N HIS A 243 -17.80 -10.92 16.86
CA HIS A 243 -17.42 -9.87 17.82
C HIS A 243 -16.50 -10.46 18.90
N LYS A 244 -15.33 -9.85 19.10
CA LYS A 244 -14.24 -10.40 19.93
C LYS A 244 -14.63 -10.65 21.39
N ASN A 245 -15.45 -9.76 21.98
CA ASN A 245 -15.77 -9.79 23.41
C ASN A 245 -16.94 -10.74 23.72
N ASN A 246 -18.08 -10.59 23.03
CA ASN A 246 -19.32 -11.32 23.32
C ASN A 246 -19.55 -12.54 22.42
N LYS A 247 -18.63 -12.80 21.46
CA LYS A 247 -18.69 -13.90 20.48
C LYS A 247 -19.96 -13.90 19.63
N LYS A 248 -20.69 -12.78 19.56
CA LYS A 248 -21.86 -12.65 18.70
C LYS A 248 -21.44 -12.78 17.24
N ARG A 249 -22.18 -13.63 16.50
CA ARG A 249 -22.00 -13.82 15.07
C ARG A 249 -22.92 -12.90 14.29
N SER A 250 -22.44 -12.35 13.20
CA SER A 250 -23.22 -11.59 12.24
C SER A 250 -22.74 -11.89 10.81
N LYS A 251 -23.54 -11.53 9.81
CA LYS A 251 -23.24 -11.81 8.41
C LYS A 251 -23.35 -10.54 7.59
N LEU A 252 -22.41 -10.36 6.66
CA LEU A 252 -22.45 -9.35 5.63
C LEU A 252 -22.47 -10.03 4.26
N ASN A 253 -23.12 -9.37 3.30
CA ASN A 253 -23.10 -9.77 1.90
C ASN A 253 -22.48 -8.63 1.08
N THR A 254 -21.59 -8.95 0.15
CA THR A 254 -20.86 -7.96 -0.64
C THR A 254 -20.35 -8.53 -1.95
N ASP A 255 -20.07 -7.66 -2.93
CA ASP A 255 -19.47 -8.07 -4.21
C ASP A 255 -17.97 -8.35 -4.07
N LYS A 256 -17.26 -7.51 -3.31
CA LYS A 256 -15.80 -7.61 -3.15
C LYS A 256 -15.38 -7.33 -1.70
N VAL A 257 -14.23 -7.86 -1.35
CA VAL A 257 -13.56 -7.58 -0.08
C VAL A 257 -12.23 -6.89 -0.36
N ILE A 258 -11.89 -5.87 0.41
CA ILE A 258 -10.54 -5.26 0.44
C ILE A 258 -9.88 -5.65 1.75
N MET A 259 -8.77 -6.38 1.67
CA MET A 259 -7.99 -6.75 2.85
C MET A 259 -6.91 -5.70 3.11
N ALA A 260 -7.07 -4.91 4.18
CA ALA A 260 -6.21 -3.80 4.59
C ALA A 260 -5.68 -3.97 6.03
N VAL A 261 -5.29 -5.20 6.38
CA VAL A 261 -4.88 -5.62 7.74
C VAL A 261 -3.40 -5.38 8.05
N GLY A 262 -2.76 -4.53 7.29
CA GLY A 262 -1.36 -4.15 7.45
C GLY A 262 -0.44 -4.68 6.35
N ILE A 263 0.85 -4.45 6.56
CA ILE A 263 1.91 -4.79 5.61
C ILE A 263 3.00 -5.61 6.32
N THR A 264 3.80 -6.32 5.54
CA THR A 264 5.01 -7.03 6.01
C THR A 264 6.18 -6.72 5.09
N GLY A 265 7.40 -6.68 5.63
CA GLY A 265 8.62 -6.40 4.86
C GLY A 265 8.90 -7.46 3.79
N ASN A 266 9.50 -7.04 2.69
CA ASN A 266 10.03 -7.95 1.67
C ASN A 266 11.46 -8.34 2.06
N ILE A 267 11.58 -9.30 2.95
CA ILE A 267 12.84 -9.69 3.59
C ILE A 267 13.30 -11.12 3.23
N GLU A 268 12.46 -11.89 2.59
CA GLU A 268 12.76 -13.26 2.21
C GLU A 268 13.58 -13.32 0.92
N ASN A 269 14.43 -14.32 0.81
CA ASN A 269 15.21 -14.63 -0.40
C ASN A 269 16.12 -13.49 -0.88
N ILE A 270 16.57 -12.63 0.03
CA ILE A 270 17.52 -11.54 -0.28
C ILE A 270 18.89 -11.72 0.41
N GLY A 271 19.11 -12.86 1.06
CA GLY A 271 20.40 -13.24 1.66
C GLY A 271 20.61 -12.73 3.09
N LEU A 272 19.55 -12.38 3.83
CA LEU A 272 19.67 -11.86 5.21
C LEU A 272 20.14 -12.94 6.19
N GLU A 273 19.65 -14.16 6.03
CA GLU A 273 19.91 -15.29 6.92
C GLU A 273 21.39 -15.66 6.92
N HIS A 274 22.02 -15.67 5.73
CA HIS A 274 23.43 -15.99 5.56
C HIS A 274 24.36 -14.89 6.10
N ASN A 275 23.85 -13.68 6.20
CA ASN A 275 24.59 -12.51 6.67
C ASN A 275 24.29 -12.16 8.14
N ASN A 276 23.57 -13.03 8.87
CA ASN A 276 23.21 -12.87 10.29
C ASN A 276 22.56 -11.52 10.60
N ILE A 277 21.71 -11.02 9.71
CA ILE A 277 20.97 -9.77 9.92
C ILE A 277 19.73 -10.07 10.77
N ASN A 278 19.60 -9.34 11.88
CA ASN A 278 18.51 -9.53 12.83
C ASN A 278 17.16 -9.06 12.24
N ILE A 279 16.14 -9.89 12.44
CA ILE A 279 14.76 -9.63 12.02
C ILE A 279 13.87 -9.70 13.26
N SER A 280 12.94 -8.74 13.39
CA SER A 280 11.89 -8.72 14.40
C SER A 280 10.56 -8.33 13.75
N ASP A 281 9.49 -9.07 14.07
CA ASP A 281 8.13 -8.80 13.59
C ASP A 281 7.99 -8.62 12.06
N GLY A 282 8.77 -9.41 11.29
CA GLY A 282 8.77 -9.34 9.83
C GLY A 282 9.53 -8.14 9.26
N HIS A 283 10.39 -7.52 10.05
CA HIS A 283 11.20 -6.37 9.65
C HIS A 283 12.67 -6.54 10.10
N ILE A 284 13.59 -5.95 9.34
CA ILE A 284 15.01 -5.88 9.71
C ILE A 284 15.14 -4.95 10.93
N SER A 285 15.82 -5.40 11.98
CA SER A 285 16.09 -4.59 13.17
C SER A 285 17.21 -3.58 12.91
N THR A 286 17.02 -2.33 13.36
CA THR A 286 18.02 -1.25 13.22
C THR A 286 18.12 -0.41 14.48
N ASN A 287 19.23 0.29 14.63
CA ASN A 287 19.39 1.35 15.62
C ASN A 287 18.79 2.68 15.12
N GLU A 288 18.95 3.75 15.90
CA GLU A 288 18.50 5.12 15.58
C GLU A 288 19.13 5.72 14.31
N PHE A 289 20.28 5.19 13.86
CA PHE A 289 20.98 5.58 12.63
C PHE A 289 20.62 4.69 11.43
N MET A 290 19.57 3.90 11.53
CA MET A 290 19.15 2.91 10.52
C MET A 290 20.20 1.84 10.21
N GLN A 291 21.16 1.61 11.10
CA GLN A 291 22.16 0.57 10.97
C GLN A 291 21.62 -0.74 11.52
N THR A 292 21.85 -1.82 10.80
CA THR A 292 21.58 -3.17 11.29
C THR A 292 22.66 -3.59 12.31
N ASN A 293 22.51 -4.79 12.88
CA ASN A 293 23.57 -5.39 13.71
C ASN A 293 24.86 -5.69 12.92
N VAL A 294 24.84 -5.67 11.60
CA VAL A 294 26.00 -5.85 10.73
C VAL A 294 26.43 -4.50 10.16
N LYS A 295 27.62 -4.02 10.50
CA LYS A 295 28.09 -2.64 10.34
C LYS A 295 27.98 -2.05 8.92
N LYS A 296 27.94 -2.85 7.85
CA LYS A 296 27.88 -2.38 6.46
C LYS A 296 26.48 -2.34 5.87
N TYR A 297 25.50 -2.79 6.62
CA TYR A 297 24.11 -2.82 6.17
C TYR A 297 23.29 -1.77 6.90
N LEU A 298 22.61 -0.98 6.10
CA LEU A 298 21.58 -0.06 6.58
C LEU A 298 20.23 -0.51 6.02
N ARG A 299 19.19 -0.28 6.77
CA ARG A 299 17.81 -0.43 6.31
C ARG A 299 17.22 0.95 6.10
N ASN A 300 16.49 1.10 5.02
CA ASN A 300 15.57 2.22 4.82
C ASN A 300 14.21 1.67 4.38
N TRP A 301 13.17 2.40 4.65
CA TRP A 301 11.78 2.00 4.34
C TRP A 301 11.53 1.79 2.87
#